data_7b4da5eb9ae43278f87120c84b0965d2
#
_entry.id   7b4da5eb9ae43278f87120c84b0965d2
#
_cell.length_a   1.000
_cell.length_b   1.000
_cell.length_c   1.000
_cell.angle_alpha   90.00
_cell.angle_beta   90.00
_cell.angle_gamma   90.00
#
_symmetry.space_group_name_H-M   'P 1'
#
loop_
_entity.id
_entity.type
_entity.pdbx_description
1 polymer ?
#
loop_
_entity_poly.entity_id
_entity_poly.type
_entity_poly.pdbx_seq_one_letter_code
_entity_poly.pdbx_strand_id
1 'polypeptide(L)'
;MDLKELKNRFRRYKKEDIIITKHAELQAFVREIDLQEVKENIINPEKLVYVKKQDTKKQNEEKYDCYFAYSKHLYHRYILTINRKVIIVTIIKINRDWQKAIG
;
A
#
# COMPACT_ATOMS: atom_id res chain seq x y z
N MET A 1 10.91 5.62 -9.11
CA MET A 1 11.44 4.91 -7.92
C MET A 1 11.15 3.44 -8.06
N ASP A 2 12.15 2.59 -7.91
CA ASP A 2 11.95 1.17 -8.02
C ASP A 2 11.48 0.55 -6.70
N LEU A 3 11.20 -0.74 -6.74
CA LEU A 3 10.66 -1.48 -5.59
C LEU A 3 11.60 -1.41 -4.38
N LYS A 4 12.89 -1.59 -4.60
CA LYS A 4 13.88 -1.59 -3.52
C LYS A 4 13.99 -0.23 -2.86
N GLU A 5 13.99 0.84 -3.64
CA GLU A 5 14.05 2.19 -3.13
C GLU A 5 12.82 2.52 -2.29
N LEU A 6 11.64 2.12 -2.75
CA LEU A 6 10.41 2.36 -2.00
C LEU A 6 10.38 1.57 -0.70
N LYS A 7 10.83 0.32 -0.72
CA LYS A 7 10.97 -0.48 0.51
C LYS A 7 11.87 0.21 1.52
N ASN A 8 13.02 0.70 1.07
CA ASN A 8 13.96 1.39 1.95
C ASN A 8 13.34 2.67 2.53
N ARG A 9 12.57 3.37 1.74
CA ARG A 9 11.88 4.57 2.17
C ARG A 9 10.80 4.25 3.20
N PHE A 10 10.01 3.21 2.99
CA PHE A 10 8.98 2.78 3.93
C PHE A 10 9.55 2.39 5.29
N ARG A 11 10.73 1.78 5.33
CA ARG A 11 11.37 1.37 6.58
C ARG A 11 11.75 2.55 7.50
N ARG A 12 11.75 3.77 6.98
CA ARG A 12 12.05 4.97 7.76
C ARG A 12 10.84 5.48 8.53
N TYR A 13 9.65 5.00 8.20
CA TYR A 13 8.42 5.44 8.87
C TYR A 13 8.11 4.59 10.08
N LYS A 14 7.38 5.19 11.01
CA LYS A 14 6.81 4.52 12.18
C LYS A 14 5.32 4.38 11.97
N LYS A 15 4.65 3.54 12.77
CA LYS A 15 3.21 3.36 12.65
C LYS A 15 2.43 4.67 12.79
N GLU A 16 2.87 5.56 13.68
CA GLU A 16 2.23 6.86 13.86
C GLU A 16 2.37 7.80 12.65
N ASP A 17 3.29 7.50 11.74
CA ASP A 17 3.44 8.28 10.51
C ASP A 17 2.49 7.84 9.40
N ILE A 18 1.73 6.77 9.64
CA ILE A 18 0.82 6.19 8.64
C ILE A 18 -0.60 6.59 8.98
N ILE A 19 -1.22 7.34 8.07
CA ILE A 19 -2.58 7.81 8.20
C ILE A 19 -3.45 7.00 7.25
N ILE A 20 -4.54 6.45 7.76
CA ILE A 20 -5.50 5.70 6.95
C ILE A 20 -6.76 6.57 6.86
N THR A 21 -7.18 6.91 5.63
CA THR A 21 -8.37 7.72 5.43
C THR A 21 -9.61 6.95 5.87
N LYS A 22 -10.70 7.67 6.18
CA LYS A 22 -11.97 7.02 6.54
C LYS A 22 -12.47 6.09 5.45
N HIS A 23 -12.30 6.48 4.19
CA HIS A 23 -12.68 5.66 3.05
C HIS A 23 -11.90 4.34 3.04
N ALA A 24 -10.57 4.41 3.22
CA ALA A 24 -9.72 3.22 3.26
C ALA A 24 -10.03 2.36 4.48
N GLU A 25 -10.30 2.99 5.62
CA GLU A 25 -10.68 2.29 6.85
C GLU A 25 -11.97 1.50 6.66
N LEU A 26 -12.97 2.11 6.01
CA LEU A 26 -14.23 1.43 5.71
C LEU A 26 -14.00 0.25 4.74
N GLN A 27 -13.18 0.45 3.73
CA GLN A 27 -12.83 -0.63 2.79
C GLN A 27 -12.17 -1.80 3.52
N ALA A 28 -11.24 -1.51 4.43
CA ALA A 28 -10.57 -2.54 5.23
C ALA A 28 -11.57 -3.30 6.10
N PHE A 29 -12.51 -2.59 6.72
CA PHE A 29 -13.55 -3.19 7.55
C PHE A 29 -14.41 -4.16 6.74
N VAL A 30 -14.89 -3.72 5.58
CA VAL A 30 -15.72 -4.55 4.71
C VAL A 30 -14.98 -5.79 4.23
N ARG A 31 -13.67 -5.68 4.01
CA ARG A 31 -12.83 -6.77 3.51
C ARG A 31 -12.14 -7.56 4.61
N GLU A 32 -12.47 -7.25 5.87
CA GLU A 32 -11.89 -7.93 7.03
C GLU A 32 -10.36 -7.85 7.05
N ILE A 33 -9.82 -6.68 6.73
CA ILE A 33 -8.39 -6.39 6.79
C ILE A 33 -8.09 -5.61 8.07
N ASP A 34 -7.17 -6.11 8.88
CA ASP A 34 -6.74 -5.46 10.11
C ASP A 34 -5.89 -4.23 9.79
N LEU A 35 -6.26 -3.08 10.31
CA LEU A 35 -5.54 -1.83 10.08
C LEU A 35 -4.12 -1.87 10.66
N GLN A 36 -3.89 -2.60 11.74
CA GLN A 36 -2.55 -2.75 12.29
C GLN A 36 -1.66 -3.55 11.34
N GLU A 37 -2.21 -4.54 10.67
CA GLU A 37 -1.50 -5.30 9.64
C GLU A 37 -1.15 -4.41 8.45
N VAL A 38 -2.05 -3.52 8.04
CA VAL A 38 -1.78 -2.57 6.96
C VAL A 38 -0.58 -1.69 7.31
N LYS A 39 -0.55 -1.16 8.52
CA LYS A 39 0.57 -0.32 8.98
C LYS A 39 1.86 -1.13 9.05
N GLU A 40 1.79 -2.35 9.55
CA GLU A 40 2.94 -3.24 9.64
C GLU A 40 3.53 -3.53 8.26
N ASN A 41 2.68 -3.75 7.26
CA ASN A 41 3.12 -3.99 5.89
C ASN A 41 3.90 -2.81 5.30
N ILE A 42 3.64 -1.60 5.76
CA ILE A 42 4.38 -0.42 5.31
C ILE A 42 5.74 -0.33 6.00
N ILE A 43 5.77 -0.40 7.33
CA ILE A 43 7.02 -0.21 8.07
C ILE A 43 7.97 -1.39 7.95
N ASN A 44 7.44 -2.58 7.69
CA ASN A 44 8.23 -3.79 7.39
C ASN A 44 7.79 -4.33 6.04
N PRO A 45 8.23 -3.71 4.94
CA PRO A 45 7.64 -3.94 3.61
C PRO A 45 8.18 -5.18 2.88
N GLU A 46 8.46 -6.25 3.60
CA GLU A 46 9.00 -7.48 3.01
C GLU A 46 8.03 -8.12 2.04
N LYS A 47 6.73 -7.97 2.27
CA LYS A 47 5.68 -8.54 1.43
C LYS A 47 5.36 -7.70 0.20
N LEU A 48 5.93 -6.50 0.08
CA LEU A 48 5.72 -5.65 -1.08
C LEU A 48 6.40 -6.29 -2.29
N VAL A 49 5.60 -6.64 -3.30
CA VAL A 49 6.08 -7.38 -4.48
C VAL A 49 5.97 -6.60 -5.77
N TYR A 50 5.15 -5.56 -5.80
CA TYR A 50 4.97 -4.75 -7.00
C TYR A 50 4.51 -3.35 -6.60
N VAL A 51 5.00 -2.36 -7.33
CA VAL A 51 4.62 -0.97 -7.12
C VAL A 51 4.50 -0.27 -8.47
N LYS A 52 3.50 0.58 -8.60
CA LYS A 52 3.31 1.41 -9.78
C LYS A 52 3.15 2.85 -9.31
N LYS A 53 4.01 3.74 -9.81
CA LYS A 53 3.88 5.15 -9.53
C LYS A 53 2.72 5.72 -10.33
N GLN A 54 1.88 6.52 -9.68
CA GLN A 54 0.76 7.19 -10.32
C GLN A 54 1.01 8.70 -10.40
N ASP A 55 0.38 9.34 -11.39
CA ASP A 55 0.45 10.77 -11.50
C ASP A 55 -0.36 11.44 -10.40
N THR A 56 0.13 12.57 -9.93
CA THR A 56 -0.56 13.39 -8.96
C THR A 56 -0.49 14.85 -9.41
N LYS A 57 -1.56 15.59 -9.13
CA LYS A 57 -1.62 17.02 -9.46
C LYS A 57 -0.99 17.89 -8.38
N LYS A 58 -0.70 17.34 -7.22
CA LYS A 58 -0.13 18.08 -6.10
C LYS A 58 1.38 18.06 -6.18
N GLN A 59 1.99 19.23 -6.05
CA GLN A 59 3.44 19.31 -5.90
C GLN A 59 3.84 18.74 -4.55
N ASN A 60 5.02 18.17 -4.47
CA ASN A 60 5.59 17.59 -3.25
C ASN A 60 4.81 16.38 -2.73
N GLU A 61 3.95 15.80 -3.56
CA GLU A 61 3.23 14.58 -3.23
C GLU A 61 3.54 13.51 -4.26
N GLU A 62 3.82 12.30 -3.81
CA GLU A 62 4.01 11.14 -4.67
C GLU A 62 2.89 10.16 -4.39
N LYS A 63 2.36 9.54 -5.43
CA LYS A 63 1.28 8.56 -5.31
C LYS A 63 1.72 7.23 -5.86
N TYR A 64 1.48 6.18 -5.11
CA TYR A 64 1.87 4.81 -5.46
C TYR A 64 0.73 3.84 -5.29
N ASP A 65 0.69 2.87 -6.18
CA ASP A 65 -0.19 1.72 -6.13
C ASP A 65 0.68 0.53 -5.73
N CYS A 66 0.49 0.03 -4.52
CA CYS A 66 1.39 -0.96 -3.90
C CYS A 66 0.68 -2.29 -3.69
N TYR A 67 1.31 -3.37 -4.11
CA TYR A 67 0.78 -4.73 -4.00
C TYR A 67 1.62 -5.52 -3.00
N PHE A 68 0.97 -6.02 -1.97
CA PHE A 68 1.61 -6.81 -0.91
C PHE A 68 1.10 -8.23 -0.96
N ALA A 69 2.00 -9.21 -0.98
CA ALA A 69 1.63 -10.60 -0.92
C ALA A 69 0.97 -10.88 0.43
N TYR A 70 -0.24 -11.45 0.42
CA TYR A 70 -0.97 -11.76 1.64
C TYR A 70 -1.08 -13.26 1.86
N SER A 71 -1.52 -13.98 0.84
CA SER A 71 -1.61 -15.42 0.88
C SER A 71 -1.21 -15.98 -0.48
N LYS A 72 -1.27 -17.30 -0.62
CA LYS A 72 -0.96 -17.98 -1.87
C LYS A 72 -1.81 -17.46 -3.05
N HIS A 73 -3.03 -17.02 -2.78
CA HIS A 73 -3.99 -16.62 -3.80
C HIS A 73 -4.38 -15.15 -3.77
N LEU A 74 -3.93 -14.38 -2.79
CA LEU A 74 -4.38 -13.02 -2.57
C LEU A 74 -3.24 -12.05 -2.40
N TYR A 75 -3.44 -10.82 -2.95
CA TYR A 75 -2.65 -9.64 -2.61
C TYR A 75 -3.50 -8.69 -1.80
N HIS A 76 -2.86 -7.94 -0.91
CA HIS A 76 -3.41 -6.67 -0.44
C HIS A 76 -2.89 -5.58 -1.37
N ARG A 77 -3.76 -4.71 -1.81
CA ARG A 77 -3.39 -3.57 -2.64
C ARG A 77 -3.72 -2.28 -1.89
N TYR A 78 -2.71 -1.45 -1.69
CA TYR A 78 -2.90 -0.15 -1.07
C TYR A 78 -2.52 0.93 -2.07
N ILE A 79 -3.43 1.90 -2.27
CA ILE A 79 -3.10 3.12 -2.99
C ILE A 79 -2.81 4.16 -1.93
N LEU A 80 -1.62 4.76 -1.99
CA LEU A 80 -1.17 5.67 -0.96
C LEU A 80 -0.44 6.86 -1.56
N THR A 81 -0.40 7.94 -0.80
CA THR A 81 0.39 9.12 -1.14
C THR A 81 1.46 9.31 -0.09
N ILE A 82 2.60 9.81 -0.50
CA ILE A 82 3.72 10.12 0.37
C ILE A 82 4.01 11.59 0.28
N ASN A 83 4.01 12.23 1.42
CA ASN A 83 4.44 13.60 1.61
C ASN A 83 5.43 13.56 2.78
N ARG A 84 5.11 14.08 3.94
CA ARG A 84 5.90 13.87 5.16
C ARG A 84 5.48 12.59 5.84
N LYS A 85 4.26 12.18 5.61
CA LYS A 85 3.67 10.97 6.16
C LYS A 85 3.18 10.10 5.01
N VAL A 86 2.82 8.87 5.32
CA VAL A 86 2.19 7.96 4.37
C VAL A 86 0.69 8.03 4.60
N ILE A 87 -0.06 8.38 3.56
CA ILE A 87 -1.52 8.48 3.64
C ILE A 87 -2.11 7.40 2.74
N ILE A 88 -2.76 6.42 3.34
CA ILE A 88 -3.37 5.31 2.61
C ILE A 88 -4.81 5.70 2.28
N VAL A 89 -5.10 5.79 0.98
CA VAL A 89 -6.41 6.25 0.49
C VAL A 89 -7.30 5.12 0.01
N THR A 90 -6.72 3.96 -0.30
CA THR A 90 -7.48 2.80 -0.78
C THR A 90 -6.85 1.52 -0.24
N ILE A 91 -7.70 0.59 0.24
CA ILE A 91 -7.28 -0.72 0.72
C ILE A 91 -8.21 -1.76 0.10
N ILE A 92 -7.66 -2.67 -0.71
CA ILE A 92 -8.45 -3.73 -1.34
C ILE A 92 -7.68 -5.06 -1.33
N LYS A 93 -8.41 -6.15 -1.52
CA LYS A 93 -7.85 -7.48 -1.77
C LYS A 93 -7.99 -7.80 -3.24
N ILE A 94 -6.96 -8.41 -3.81
CA ILE A 94 -6.97 -8.81 -5.23
C ILE A 94 -6.57 -10.26 -5.34
N ASN A 95 -7.26 -11.00 -6.20
CA ASN A 95 -6.89 -12.36 -6.52
C ASN A 95 -5.58 -12.34 -7.32
N ARG A 96 -4.63 -13.18 -6.94
CA ARG A 96 -3.30 -13.25 -7.62
C ARG A 96 -3.41 -13.70 -9.07
N ASP A 97 -4.44 -14.48 -9.41
CA ASP A 97 -4.64 -14.94 -10.79
C ASP A 97 -4.93 -13.79 -11.74
N TRP A 98 -5.52 -12.72 -11.24
CA TRP A 98 -5.79 -11.53 -12.03
C TRP A 98 -4.49 -10.93 -12.61
N GLN A 99 -3.43 -10.94 -11.84
CA GLN A 99 -2.15 -10.41 -12.30
C GLN A 99 -1.55 -11.23 -13.43
N LYS A 100 -1.75 -12.54 -13.43
CA LYS A 100 -1.31 -13.41 -14.51
C LYS A 100 -2.04 -13.13 -15.82
N ALA A 101 -3.30 -12.75 -15.74
CA ALA A 101 -4.10 -12.45 -16.92
C ALA A 101 -3.71 -11.12 -17.56
N ILE A 102 -3.14 -10.20 -16.81
CA ILE A 102 -2.79 -8.86 -17.28
C ILE A 102 -1.30 -8.72 -17.57
N GLY A 103 -0.53 -9.34 -16.76
CA GLY A 103 0.90 -9.20 -16.80
C GLY A 103 1.56 -10.30 -17.55
#